data_10def3efbcf47e66c606fdcc042b27c9
#
_entry.id   10def3efbcf47e66c606fdcc042b27c9
#
_cell.length_a   1.000
_cell.length_b   1.000
_cell.length_c   1.000
_cell.angle_alpha   90.00
_cell.angle_beta   90.00
_cell.angle_gamma   90.00
#
_symmetry.space_group_name_H-M   'P 1'
#
loop_
_entity.id
_entity.type
_entity.pdbx_description
1 polymer ?
#
loop_
_entity_poly.entity_id
_entity_poly.type
_entity_poly.pdbx_seq_one_letter_code
_entity_poly.pdbx_strand_id
1 'polypeptide(L)'
;VNFFVENWPLFALAATSGGLLMWPLIKGGSAAGSVGTTEAVRLINREKGVLIDVAEPAEYEAGHAAGARNIPLGQLEGHKQLPSNKALPLLLMCPTGARAGRAAAQLRKAGYEKAVAVTGGTAAWREASLPVEKVAPKPADGKAA
;
A
#
# COMPACT_ATOMS: atom_id res chain seq x y z
N VAL A 1 -23.52 7.03 -46.41
CA VAL A 1 -23.18 5.81 -45.67
C VAL A 1 -21.69 5.48 -45.79
N ASN A 2 -20.94 6.16 -46.64
CA ASN A 2 -19.50 5.91 -46.86
C ASN A 2 -18.58 6.65 -45.86
N PHE A 3 -19.10 7.56 -45.04
CA PHE A 3 -18.34 8.36 -44.09
C PHE A 3 -17.49 7.50 -43.13
N PHE A 4 -18.04 6.40 -42.63
CA PHE A 4 -17.31 5.49 -41.77
C PHE A 4 -16.25 4.67 -42.50
N VAL A 5 -16.52 4.32 -43.77
CA VAL A 5 -15.58 3.54 -44.57
C VAL A 5 -14.39 4.41 -45.02
N GLU A 6 -14.64 5.66 -45.35
CA GLU A 6 -13.57 6.59 -45.77
C GLU A 6 -12.71 7.08 -44.62
N ASN A 7 -13.28 7.18 -43.42
CA ASN A 7 -12.60 7.69 -42.23
C ASN A 7 -12.23 6.62 -41.21
N TRP A 8 -12.34 5.34 -41.57
CA TRP A 8 -12.02 4.24 -40.66
C TRP A 8 -10.60 4.31 -40.06
N PRO A 9 -9.55 4.81 -40.77
CA PRO A 9 -8.23 4.93 -40.15
C PRO A 9 -8.21 5.92 -38.99
N LEU A 10 -9.05 6.97 -39.02
CA LEU A 10 -9.16 7.94 -37.98
C LEU A 10 -9.83 7.32 -36.72
N PHE A 11 -10.86 6.49 -36.95
CA PHE A 11 -11.51 5.74 -35.85
C PHE A 11 -10.56 4.71 -35.26
N ALA A 12 -9.77 4.01 -36.04
CA ALA A 12 -8.75 3.08 -35.58
C ALA A 12 -7.69 3.79 -34.73
N LEU A 13 -7.23 4.97 -35.19
CA LEU A 13 -6.27 5.78 -34.43
C LEU A 13 -6.83 6.27 -33.12
N ALA A 14 -8.08 6.76 -33.10
CA ALA A 14 -8.76 7.20 -31.89
C ALA A 14 -8.99 6.05 -30.91
N ALA A 15 -9.39 4.87 -31.39
CA ALA A 15 -9.61 3.69 -30.57
C ALA A 15 -8.31 3.16 -29.95
N THR A 16 -7.21 3.14 -30.70
CA THR A 16 -5.90 2.71 -30.19
C THR A 16 -5.33 3.70 -29.17
N SER A 17 -5.46 4.99 -29.46
CA SER A 17 -5.01 6.05 -28.54
C SER A 17 -5.83 6.06 -27.24
N GLY A 18 -7.15 6.00 -27.35
CA GLY A 18 -8.05 5.92 -26.21
C GLY A 18 -7.87 4.63 -25.38
N GLY A 19 -7.67 3.49 -26.08
CA GLY A 19 -7.42 2.20 -25.45
C GLY A 19 -6.11 2.17 -24.65
N LEU A 20 -5.06 2.77 -25.18
CA LEU A 20 -3.76 2.89 -24.48
C LEU A 20 -3.86 3.77 -23.23
N LEU A 21 -4.61 4.87 -23.29
CA LEU A 21 -4.84 5.76 -22.14
C LEU A 21 -5.72 5.11 -21.05
N MET A 22 -6.70 4.30 -21.48
CA MET A 22 -7.63 3.63 -20.54
C MET A 22 -7.12 2.27 -20.05
N TRP A 23 -6.08 1.71 -20.67
CA TRP A 23 -5.54 0.41 -20.32
C TRP A 23 -5.16 0.26 -18.82
N PRO A 24 -4.46 1.26 -18.20
CA PRO A 24 -4.16 1.19 -16.77
C PRO A 24 -5.40 1.31 -15.88
N LEU A 25 -6.44 1.99 -16.33
CA LEU A 25 -7.72 2.11 -15.59
C LEU A 25 -8.52 0.80 -15.63
N ILE A 26 -8.49 0.08 -16.74
CA ILE A 26 -9.21 -1.19 -16.92
C ILE A 26 -8.51 -2.34 -16.19
N LYS A 27 -7.18 -2.34 -16.13
CA LYS A 27 -6.41 -3.35 -15.40
C LYS A 27 -6.39 -3.16 -13.88
N GLY A 28 -7.20 -2.24 -13.35
CA GLY A 28 -7.19 -1.94 -11.92
C GLY A 28 -5.80 -1.47 -11.48
N GLY A 29 -5.13 -0.74 -12.38
CA GLY A 29 -3.79 -0.22 -12.13
C GLY A 29 -3.85 0.78 -10.99
N SER A 30 -3.66 0.29 -9.78
CA SER A 30 -3.08 1.09 -8.72
C SER A 30 -1.91 1.85 -9.32
N ALA A 31 -1.81 3.14 -9.07
CA ALA A 31 -0.59 3.88 -9.39
C ALA A 31 0.60 2.99 -9.04
N ALA A 32 1.54 2.83 -9.96
CA ALA A 32 2.60 1.83 -9.84
C ALA A 32 3.15 1.79 -8.42
N GLY A 33 2.90 0.70 -7.71
CA GLY A 33 3.36 0.51 -6.32
C GLY A 33 2.37 0.84 -5.21
N SER A 34 1.07 1.00 -5.51
CA SER A 34 0.03 1.14 -4.47
C SER A 34 -1.18 0.25 -4.74
N VAL A 35 -1.89 -0.12 -3.69
CA VAL A 35 -3.11 -0.94 -3.74
C VAL A 35 -4.18 -0.35 -2.83
N GLY A 36 -5.45 -0.58 -3.15
CA GLY A 36 -6.56 -0.21 -2.26
C GLY A 36 -6.69 -1.19 -1.08
N THR A 37 -7.53 -0.83 -0.12
CA THR A 37 -7.75 -1.62 1.10
C THR A 37 -8.28 -3.03 0.80
N THR A 38 -9.17 -3.19 -0.15
CA THR A 38 -9.73 -4.51 -0.56
C THR A 38 -8.64 -5.44 -1.09
N GLU A 39 -7.78 -4.94 -1.96
CA GLU A 39 -6.66 -5.71 -2.50
C GLU A 39 -5.62 -6.00 -1.42
N ALA A 40 -5.35 -5.05 -0.54
CA ALA A 40 -4.47 -5.25 0.61
C ALA A 40 -4.94 -6.43 1.48
N VAL A 41 -6.21 -6.47 1.83
CA VAL A 41 -6.80 -7.59 2.60
C VAL A 41 -6.68 -8.90 1.85
N ARG A 42 -6.90 -8.90 0.54
CA ARG A 42 -6.74 -10.10 -0.29
C ARG A 42 -5.30 -10.63 -0.25
N LEU A 43 -4.33 -9.76 -0.39
CA LEU A 43 -2.90 -10.12 -0.35
C LEU A 43 -2.51 -10.68 1.03
N ILE A 44 -3.02 -10.08 2.11
CA ILE A 44 -2.76 -10.57 3.47
C ILE A 44 -3.32 -11.98 3.65
N ASN A 45 -4.58 -12.19 3.25
CA ASN A 45 -5.27 -13.44 3.51
C ASN A 45 -4.85 -14.58 2.59
N ARG A 46 -4.56 -14.30 1.33
CA ARG A 46 -4.29 -15.34 0.32
C ARG A 46 -2.80 -15.55 0.04
N GLU A 47 -2.00 -14.52 0.16
CA GLU A 47 -0.58 -14.56 -0.19
C GLU A 47 0.34 -14.36 1.02
N LYS A 48 -0.20 -14.38 2.23
CA LYS A 48 0.52 -14.16 3.48
C LYS A 48 1.24 -12.81 3.52
N GLY A 49 0.61 -11.78 2.94
CA GLY A 49 1.15 -10.43 2.93
C GLY A 49 1.43 -9.93 4.35
N VAL A 50 2.52 -9.21 4.50
CA VAL A 50 2.95 -8.62 5.77
C VAL A 50 2.60 -7.14 5.78
N LEU A 51 1.85 -6.72 6.78
CA LEU A 51 1.44 -5.33 6.97
C LEU A 51 2.48 -4.59 7.81
N ILE A 52 3.03 -3.51 7.28
CA ILE A 52 4.08 -2.71 7.93
C ILE A 52 3.63 -1.26 7.98
N ASP A 53 3.60 -0.69 9.17
CA ASP A 53 3.32 0.72 9.38
C ASP A 53 4.64 1.49 9.53
N VAL A 54 4.87 2.44 8.64
CA VAL A 54 6.10 3.24 8.59
C VAL A 54 5.96 4.59 9.28
N ALA A 55 4.88 4.78 10.06
CA ALA A 55 4.69 5.94 10.89
C ALA A 55 5.67 5.98 12.08
N GLU A 56 5.81 7.14 12.66
CA GLU A 56 6.56 7.26 13.92
C GLU A 56 5.88 6.46 15.04
N PRO A 57 6.63 5.98 16.04
CA PRO A 57 6.06 5.16 17.11
C PRO A 57 4.86 5.80 17.80
N ALA A 58 4.87 7.10 18.04
CA ALA A 58 3.75 7.80 18.68
C ALA A 58 2.47 7.78 17.82
N GLU A 59 2.61 7.91 16.50
CA GLU A 59 1.49 7.82 15.55
C GLU A 59 0.94 6.39 15.48
N TYR A 60 1.82 5.40 15.47
CA TYR A 60 1.46 3.99 15.50
C TYR A 60 0.69 3.61 16.76
N GLU A 61 1.16 4.07 17.91
CA GLU A 61 0.50 3.83 19.19
C GLU A 61 -0.89 4.46 19.28
N ALA A 62 -1.07 5.63 18.66
CA ALA A 62 -2.35 6.33 18.61
C ALA A 62 -3.41 5.63 17.74
N GLY A 63 -2.99 4.82 16.80
CA GLY A 63 -3.87 4.01 15.95
C GLY A 63 -3.17 3.46 14.73
N HIS A 64 -3.26 2.17 14.54
CA HIS A 64 -2.68 1.45 13.39
C HIS A 64 -3.60 0.31 12.96
N ALA A 65 -3.44 -0.14 11.72
CA ALA A 65 -4.17 -1.31 11.23
C ALA A 65 -3.81 -2.55 12.06
N ALA A 66 -4.82 -3.34 12.44
CA ALA A 66 -4.61 -4.54 13.23
C ALA A 66 -3.60 -5.50 12.58
N GLY A 67 -2.63 -5.95 13.33
CA GLY A 67 -1.57 -6.84 12.86
C GLY A 67 -0.40 -6.15 12.16
N ALA A 68 -0.43 -4.82 11.99
CA ALA A 68 0.69 -4.09 11.41
C ALA A 68 1.90 -4.06 12.35
N ARG A 69 3.08 -4.24 11.76
CA ARG A 69 4.35 -4.06 12.47
C ARG A 69 4.83 -2.64 12.30
N ASN A 70 5.27 -2.00 13.37
CA ASN A 70 5.83 -0.66 13.30
C ASN A 70 7.32 -0.71 12.94
N ILE A 71 7.63 -0.21 11.78
CA ILE A 71 9.02 0.02 11.32
C ILE A 71 9.07 1.43 10.75
N PRO A 72 9.51 2.43 11.52
CA PRO A 72 9.59 3.80 11.04
C PRO A 72 10.35 3.93 9.72
N LEU A 73 9.95 4.84 8.86
CA LEU A 73 10.50 5.01 7.51
C LEU A 73 12.05 5.11 7.50
N GLY A 74 12.63 5.79 8.48
CA GLY A 74 14.08 5.94 8.60
C GLY A 74 14.82 4.67 9.06
N GLN A 75 14.11 3.63 9.45
CA GLN A 75 14.69 2.38 10.00
C GLN A 75 14.40 1.16 9.14
N LEU A 76 13.85 1.33 7.95
CA LEU A 76 13.43 0.21 7.09
C LEU A 76 14.60 -0.65 6.61
N GLU A 77 15.72 -0.05 6.29
CA GLU A 77 16.86 -0.77 5.71
C GLU A 77 17.44 -1.77 6.69
N GLY A 78 17.39 -3.05 6.31
CA GLY A 78 17.93 -4.13 7.13
C GLY A 78 17.22 -4.37 8.45
N HIS A 79 16.01 -3.86 8.64
CA HIS A 79 15.28 -4.00 9.91
C HIS A 79 14.94 -5.46 10.21
N LYS A 80 15.11 -5.86 11.48
CA LYS A 80 14.92 -7.25 11.93
C LYS A 80 13.51 -7.78 11.77
N GLN A 81 12.51 -6.90 11.78
CA GLN A 81 11.10 -7.27 11.63
C GLN A 81 10.66 -7.43 10.17
N LEU A 82 11.51 -7.10 9.21
CA LEU A 82 11.25 -7.41 7.81
C LEU A 82 11.31 -8.94 7.60
N PRO A 83 10.38 -9.50 6.81
CA PRO A 83 10.44 -10.93 6.51
C PRO A 83 11.71 -11.26 5.72
N SER A 84 12.35 -12.37 6.05
CA SER A 84 13.50 -12.87 5.30
C SER A 84 13.13 -13.34 3.89
N ASN A 85 11.91 -13.80 3.71
CA ASN A 85 11.39 -14.17 2.39
C ASN A 85 10.97 -12.92 1.61
N LYS A 86 11.81 -12.50 0.68
CA LYS A 86 11.56 -11.32 -0.17
C LYS A 86 10.48 -11.51 -1.23
N ALA A 87 9.96 -12.74 -1.42
CA ALA A 87 8.86 -13.02 -2.31
C ALA A 87 7.48 -12.69 -1.70
N LEU A 88 7.39 -12.49 -0.39
CA LEU A 88 6.15 -12.13 0.27
C LEU A 88 5.71 -10.70 -0.09
N PRO A 89 4.39 -10.47 -0.30
CA PRO A 89 3.88 -9.12 -0.43
C PRO A 89 4.11 -8.32 0.85
N LEU A 90 4.64 -7.11 0.71
CA LEU A 90 4.75 -6.16 1.81
C LEU A 90 3.76 -5.01 1.58
N LEU A 91 2.92 -4.78 2.56
CA LEU A 91 1.88 -3.75 2.50
C LEU A 91 2.28 -2.63 3.45
N LEU A 92 2.70 -1.51 2.86
CA LEU A 92 3.22 -0.38 3.61
C LEU A 92 2.10 0.60 3.92
N MET A 93 2.01 0.98 5.17
CA MET A 93 1.01 1.92 5.68
C MET A 93 1.65 3.10 6.39
N CYS A 94 0.94 4.20 6.39
CA CYS A 94 1.18 5.38 7.24
C CYS A 94 -0.17 6.07 7.43
N PRO A 95 -0.31 7.09 8.26
CA PRO A 95 -1.60 7.75 8.49
C PRO A 95 -2.33 8.20 7.23
N THR A 96 -1.62 8.71 6.23
CA THR A 96 -2.19 9.27 4.99
C THR A 96 -1.82 8.51 3.71
N GLY A 97 -0.83 7.62 3.76
CA GLY A 97 -0.32 6.88 2.59
C GLY A 97 0.92 7.49 1.92
N ALA A 98 1.27 8.74 2.18
CA ALA A 98 2.39 9.42 1.50
C ALA A 98 3.77 8.81 1.81
N ARG A 99 4.06 8.59 3.07
CA ARG A 99 5.31 7.94 3.52
C ARG A 99 5.39 6.47 3.10
N ALA A 100 4.25 5.80 3.06
CA ALA A 100 4.15 4.41 2.61
C ALA A 100 4.61 4.24 1.15
N GLY A 101 4.32 5.18 0.27
CA GLY A 101 4.80 5.18 -1.11
C GLY A 101 6.32 5.19 -1.21
N ARG A 102 6.97 6.03 -0.42
CA ARG A 102 8.45 6.09 -0.33
C ARG A 102 9.03 4.79 0.24
N ALA A 103 8.41 4.26 1.28
CA ALA A 103 8.80 3.01 1.89
C ALA A 103 8.72 1.84 0.91
N ALA A 104 7.64 1.73 0.17
CA ALA A 104 7.46 0.70 -0.84
C ALA A 104 8.54 0.78 -1.94
N ALA A 105 8.85 2.00 -2.42
CA ALA A 105 9.90 2.21 -3.41
C ALA A 105 11.28 1.80 -2.88
N GLN A 106 11.58 2.15 -1.64
CA GLN A 106 12.84 1.79 -0.97
C GLN A 106 12.98 0.27 -0.81
N LEU A 107 11.91 -0.40 -0.38
CA LEU A 107 11.92 -1.85 -0.20
C LEU A 107 12.00 -2.61 -1.54
N ARG A 108 11.37 -2.11 -2.60
CA ARG A 108 11.55 -2.69 -3.94
C ARG A 108 13.01 -2.64 -4.39
N LYS A 109 13.71 -1.55 -4.14
CA LYS A 109 15.15 -1.45 -4.41
C LYS A 109 15.99 -2.43 -3.57
N ALA A 110 15.51 -2.76 -2.38
CA ALA A 110 16.17 -3.72 -1.49
C ALA A 110 15.87 -5.19 -1.85
N GLY A 111 15.07 -5.44 -2.90
CA GLY A 111 14.76 -6.78 -3.40
C GLY A 111 13.38 -7.30 -3.04
N TYR A 112 12.56 -6.55 -2.31
CA TYR A 112 11.16 -6.89 -2.04
C TYR A 112 10.27 -6.42 -3.19
N GLU A 113 10.22 -7.19 -4.26
CA GLU A 113 9.54 -6.81 -5.52
C GLU A 113 8.05 -6.57 -5.36
N LYS A 114 7.41 -7.23 -4.39
CA LYS A 114 5.99 -7.12 -4.08
C LYS A 114 5.68 -6.12 -2.96
N ALA A 115 6.58 -5.18 -2.69
CA ALA A 115 6.32 -4.09 -1.75
C ALA A 115 5.41 -3.06 -2.40
N VAL A 116 4.25 -2.79 -1.78
CA VAL A 116 3.25 -1.85 -2.26
C VAL A 116 2.74 -0.99 -1.11
N ALA A 117 2.34 0.24 -1.41
CA ALA A 117 1.69 1.11 -0.44
C ALA A 117 0.18 0.86 -0.42
N VAL A 118 -0.44 0.95 0.75
CA VAL A 118 -1.90 0.98 0.87
C VAL A 118 -2.39 2.41 0.66
N THR A 119 -3.17 2.62 -0.39
CA THR A 119 -3.70 3.94 -0.75
C THR A 119 -4.55 4.51 0.40
N GLY A 120 -4.27 5.74 0.78
CA GLY A 120 -4.95 6.42 1.88
C GLY A 120 -4.54 5.95 3.28
N GLY A 121 -3.71 4.93 3.40
CA GLY A 121 -3.13 4.46 4.65
C GLY A 121 -4.15 4.08 5.73
N THR A 122 -3.83 4.38 6.98
CA THR A 122 -4.69 4.07 8.14
C THR A 122 -6.05 4.78 8.06
N ALA A 123 -6.12 5.97 7.50
CA ALA A 123 -7.40 6.68 7.31
C ALA A 123 -8.35 5.89 6.39
N ALA A 124 -7.87 5.42 5.24
CA ALA A 124 -8.67 4.59 4.32
C ALA A 124 -9.02 3.23 4.94
N TRP A 125 -8.12 2.66 5.72
CA TRP A 125 -8.36 1.40 6.47
C TRP A 125 -9.53 1.55 7.42
N ARG A 126 -9.57 2.66 8.15
CA ARG A 126 -10.65 2.98 9.08
C ARG A 126 -11.98 3.26 8.36
N GLU A 127 -11.95 3.99 7.24
CA GLU A 127 -13.13 4.26 6.41
C GLU A 127 -13.74 2.99 5.82
N ALA A 128 -12.91 2.01 5.50
CA ALA A 128 -13.35 0.69 5.03
C ALA A 128 -13.87 -0.21 6.17
N SER A 129 -14.01 0.31 7.37
CA SER A 129 -14.45 -0.45 8.56
C SER A 129 -13.54 -1.63 8.91
N LEU A 130 -12.29 -1.56 8.53
CA LEU A 130 -11.28 -2.56 8.88
C LEU A 130 -10.73 -2.31 10.29
N PRO A 131 -10.30 -3.35 11.01
CA PRO A 131 -9.90 -3.23 12.40
C PRO A 131 -8.65 -2.34 12.57
N VAL A 132 -8.76 -1.40 13.50
CA VAL A 132 -7.68 -0.50 13.92
C VAL A 132 -7.43 -0.71 15.41
N GLU A 133 -6.18 -0.90 15.77
CA GLU A 133 -5.74 -1.10 17.14
C GLU A 133 -5.01 0.15 17.67
N LYS A 134 -5.05 0.32 18.98
CA LYS A 134 -4.25 1.30 19.71
C LYS A 134 -3.37 0.55 20.68
N VAL A 135 -2.14 0.97 20.83
CA VAL A 135 -1.30 0.44 21.90
C VAL A 135 -1.77 1.12 23.19
N ALA A 136 -2.17 0.30 24.16
CA ALA A 136 -2.50 0.83 25.49
C ALA A 136 -1.27 1.57 26.03
N PRO A 137 -1.44 2.75 26.64
CA PRO A 137 -0.31 3.42 27.27
C PRO A 137 0.31 2.45 28.27
N LYS A 138 1.60 2.19 28.10
CA LYS A 138 2.36 1.40 29.09
C LYS A 138 2.11 2.05 30.45
N PRO A 139 1.61 1.30 31.46
CA PRO A 139 1.46 1.89 32.77
C PRO A 139 2.82 2.49 33.14
N ALA A 140 2.81 3.75 33.48
CA ALA A 140 4.01 4.39 34.02
C ALA A 140 4.48 3.46 35.14
N ASP A 141 5.67 2.89 34.94
CA ASP A 141 6.28 2.03 35.96
C ASP A 141 6.23 2.83 37.24
N GLY A 142 5.27 2.50 38.07
CA GLY A 142 5.12 3.14 39.36
C GLY A 142 6.44 2.94 40.06
N LYS A 143 7.19 4.02 40.16
CA LYS A 143 8.33 4.08 41.03
C LYS A 143 7.74 3.83 42.41
N ALA A 144 7.69 2.55 42.77
CA ALA A 144 7.42 2.18 44.14
C ALA A 144 8.54 2.79 44.99
N ALA A 145 8.16 3.75 45.74
CA ALA A 145 9.05 4.32 46.74
C ALA A 145 9.38 3.27 47.79
#